data_6000edb9bacc77b68113b6c88c86b742
#
_entry.id   6000edb9bacc77b68113b6c88c86b742
#
_cell.length_a   1.000
_cell.length_b   1.000
_cell.length_c   1.000
_cell.angle_alpha   90.00
_cell.angle_beta   90.00
_cell.angle_gamma   90.00
#
_symmetry.space_group_name_H-M   'P 1'
#
loop_
_entity.id
_entity.type
_entity.pdbx_description
1 polymer ?
#
loop_
_entity_poly.entity_id
_entity_poly.type
_entity_poly.pdbx_seq_one_letter_code
_entity_poly.pdbx_strand_id
1 'polypeptide(L)'
;MNKREKERIGIFGGSFDPPHKGHLHIAKLFIKKLKLNKLIWSVSKKNPLVEKKYFYNFRQRKILSKKITSKIKNIKINDFDKKYSYQLLNTLKKKYKDKKFFFLIGSDNVKFLHKWKKLSSILNTSTLVIISRPGYLKEIKKTVFYRKNHKYLIKNYKANDIFPKKAWIYIKDKGVKISSSNIKNRLYKLKTD
;
A
#
# COMPACT_ATOMS: atom_id res chain seq x y z
N MET A 1 -20.91 -11.50 -26.25
CA MET A 1 -19.47 -11.17 -26.17
C MET A 1 -19.02 -11.23 -24.70
N ASN A 2 -18.24 -12.23 -24.32
CA ASN A 2 -17.67 -12.33 -22.97
C ASN A 2 -16.70 -11.16 -22.77
N LYS A 3 -17.07 -10.15 -21.97
CA LYS A 3 -16.14 -9.10 -21.53
C LYS A 3 -15.05 -9.78 -20.72
N ARG A 4 -13.86 -10.00 -21.30
CA ARG A 4 -12.69 -10.46 -20.56
C ARG A 4 -12.52 -9.59 -19.33
N GLU A 5 -12.53 -10.22 -18.18
CA GLU A 5 -12.38 -9.52 -16.90
C GLU A 5 -11.03 -8.80 -16.89
N LYS A 6 -11.05 -7.48 -16.66
CA LYS A 6 -9.81 -6.68 -16.68
C LYS A 6 -8.87 -7.11 -15.55
N GLU A 7 -7.61 -7.37 -15.90
CA GLU A 7 -6.56 -7.71 -14.95
C GLU A 7 -6.48 -6.67 -13.80
N ARG A 8 -6.34 -7.16 -12.59
CA ARG A 8 -6.37 -6.38 -11.33
C ARG A 8 -4.95 -6.25 -10.78
N ILE A 9 -4.45 -5.02 -10.71
CA ILE A 9 -3.10 -4.72 -10.27
C ILE A 9 -3.16 -3.98 -8.94
N GLY A 10 -2.62 -4.59 -7.89
CA GLY A 10 -2.41 -3.93 -6.61
C GLY A 10 -1.10 -3.16 -6.58
N ILE A 11 -1.06 -2.06 -5.83
CA ILE A 11 0.14 -1.28 -5.56
C ILE A 11 0.26 -1.14 -4.05
N PHE A 12 1.36 -1.62 -3.51
CA PHE A 12 1.70 -1.49 -2.10
C PHE A 12 2.99 -0.71 -1.94
N GLY A 13 2.84 0.57 -1.59
CA GLY A 13 3.94 1.49 -1.35
C GLY A 13 4.33 1.58 0.11
N GLY A 14 5.62 1.72 0.38
CA GLY A 14 6.12 1.90 1.74
C GLY A 14 7.62 2.12 1.81
N SER A 15 8.09 2.54 2.98
CA SER A 15 9.53 2.64 3.26
C SER A 15 10.19 1.27 3.36
N PHE A 16 9.48 0.30 3.96
CA PHE A 16 9.96 -1.06 4.21
C PHE A 16 11.35 -1.08 4.85
N ASP A 17 11.48 -0.44 5.99
CA ASP A 17 12.74 -0.19 6.68
C ASP A 17 12.77 -0.79 8.10
N PRO A 18 13.04 -2.11 8.25
CA PRO A 18 13.02 -3.13 7.19
C PRO A 18 11.62 -3.63 6.82
N PRO A 19 11.46 -4.35 5.69
CA PRO A 19 10.28 -5.13 5.43
C PRO A 19 10.19 -6.30 6.42
N HIS A 20 8.97 -6.70 6.81
CA HIS A 20 8.76 -7.74 7.82
C HIS A 20 7.50 -8.56 7.55
N LYS A 21 7.30 -9.64 8.33
CA LYS A 21 6.16 -10.57 8.19
C LYS A 21 4.79 -9.85 8.23
N GLY A 22 4.65 -8.75 8.97
CA GLY A 22 3.43 -7.94 8.98
C GLY A 22 3.13 -7.29 7.62
N HIS A 23 4.14 -6.77 6.93
CA HIS A 23 3.96 -6.27 5.56
C HIS A 23 3.57 -7.39 4.60
N LEU A 24 4.20 -8.56 4.72
CA LEU A 24 3.90 -9.71 3.88
C LEU A 24 2.48 -10.23 4.11
N HIS A 25 2.02 -10.27 5.36
CA HIS A 25 0.66 -10.63 5.73
C HIS A 25 -0.36 -9.71 5.06
N ILE A 26 -0.17 -8.40 5.18
CA ILE A 26 -1.03 -7.38 4.53
C ILE A 26 -1.04 -7.55 3.01
N ALA A 27 0.11 -7.80 2.39
CA ALA A 27 0.21 -8.03 0.96
C ALA A 27 -0.57 -9.27 0.50
N LYS A 28 -0.43 -10.39 1.23
CA LYS A 28 -1.19 -11.64 0.96
C LYS A 28 -2.69 -11.42 1.12
N LEU A 29 -3.11 -10.76 2.19
CA LEU A 29 -4.52 -10.42 2.45
C LEU A 29 -5.09 -9.56 1.31
N PHE A 30 -4.36 -8.56 0.86
CA PHE A 30 -4.75 -7.68 -0.24
C PHE A 30 -4.92 -8.45 -1.56
N ILE A 31 -3.96 -9.31 -1.90
CA ILE A 31 -4.04 -10.18 -3.09
C ILE A 31 -5.29 -11.05 -3.02
N LYS A 32 -5.51 -11.73 -1.89
CA LYS A 32 -6.64 -12.66 -1.69
C LYS A 32 -7.99 -11.94 -1.73
N LYS A 33 -8.15 -10.84 -0.97
CA LYS A 33 -9.43 -10.13 -0.83
C LYS A 33 -9.91 -9.46 -2.12
N LEU A 34 -9.00 -9.03 -2.97
CA LEU A 34 -9.34 -8.35 -4.22
C LEU A 34 -8.99 -9.18 -5.46
N LYS A 35 -8.66 -10.45 -5.32
CA LYS A 35 -8.28 -11.36 -6.42
C LYS A 35 -7.29 -10.69 -7.39
N LEU A 36 -6.20 -10.12 -6.82
CA LEU A 36 -5.21 -9.43 -7.64
C LEU A 36 -4.40 -10.41 -8.48
N ASN A 37 -4.28 -10.14 -9.76
CA ASN A 37 -3.41 -10.88 -10.67
C ASN A 37 -1.94 -10.56 -10.40
N LYS A 38 -1.65 -9.30 -10.00
CA LYS A 38 -0.31 -8.82 -9.71
C LYS A 38 -0.32 -7.81 -8.58
N LEU A 39 0.68 -7.86 -7.72
CA LEU A 39 0.96 -6.83 -6.73
C LEU A 39 2.33 -6.20 -7.01
N ILE A 40 2.32 -4.90 -7.24
CA ILE A 40 3.53 -4.07 -7.36
C ILE A 40 3.91 -3.62 -5.95
N TRP A 41 4.99 -4.21 -5.41
CA TRP A 41 5.59 -3.80 -4.14
C TRP A 41 6.59 -2.68 -4.40
N SER A 42 6.25 -1.46 -3.98
CA SER A 42 7.02 -0.26 -4.30
C SER A 42 7.74 0.28 -3.08
N VAL A 43 9.05 0.07 -3.02
CA VAL A 43 9.91 0.64 -1.97
C VAL A 43 10.13 2.13 -2.27
N SER A 44 9.74 3.01 -1.34
CA SER A 44 9.99 4.45 -1.51
C SER A 44 11.44 4.79 -1.17
N LYS A 45 12.07 5.61 -2.02
CA LYS A 45 13.44 6.10 -1.79
C LYS A 45 13.45 7.05 -0.59
N LYS A 46 12.53 8.00 -0.59
CA LYS A 46 12.34 8.99 0.47
C LYS A 46 10.85 9.23 0.69
N ASN A 47 10.41 9.39 1.95
CA ASN A 47 9.05 9.85 2.22
C ASN A 47 9.03 11.39 2.16
N PRO A 48 8.29 12.01 1.23
CA PRO A 48 8.30 13.46 1.08
C PRO A 48 7.60 14.21 2.21
N LEU A 49 6.87 13.53 3.08
CA LEU A 49 6.10 14.13 4.18
C LEU A 49 6.82 14.08 5.53
N VAL A 50 7.90 13.34 5.62
CA VAL A 50 8.61 13.12 6.88
C VAL A 50 10.10 13.07 6.61
N GLU A 51 10.86 13.95 7.25
CA GLU A 51 12.29 13.75 7.37
C GLU A 51 12.54 12.54 8.25
N LYS A 52 13.02 11.47 7.65
CA LYS A 52 13.28 10.22 8.32
C LYS A 52 14.67 9.72 8.01
N LYS A 53 15.47 9.51 9.04
CA LYS A 53 16.70 8.74 8.92
C LYS A 53 16.32 7.26 8.73
N TYR A 54 16.76 6.65 7.64
CA TYR A 54 16.52 5.23 7.36
C TYR A 54 17.62 4.40 8.04
N PHE A 55 17.25 3.24 8.59
CA PHE A 55 18.21 2.27 9.14
C PHE A 55 18.95 1.54 8.01
N TYR A 56 18.20 1.14 6.98
CA TYR A 56 18.75 0.54 5.77
C TYR A 56 18.68 1.52 4.62
N ASN A 57 19.73 1.58 3.79
CA ASN A 57 19.71 2.36 2.57
C ASN A 57 18.69 1.81 1.57
N PHE A 58 18.42 2.55 0.50
CA PHE A 58 17.39 2.18 -0.47
C PHE A 58 17.64 0.83 -1.14
N ARG A 59 18.90 0.55 -1.52
CA ARG A 59 19.29 -0.71 -2.16
C ARG A 59 19.08 -1.90 -1.22
N GLN A 60 19.50 -1.79 0.03
CA GLN A 60 19.31 -2.82 1.05
C GLN A 60 17.82 -3.10 1.29
N ARG A 61 16.96 -2.07 1.40
CA ARG A 61 15.52 -2.23 1.58
C ARG A 61 14.88 -2.94 0.38
N LYS A 62 15.34 -2.70 -0.85
CA LYS A 62 14.89 -3.44 -2.05
C LYS A 62 15.32 -4.91 -1.98
N ILE A 63 16.56 -5.20 -1.62
CA ILE A 63 17.08 -6.58 -1.49
C ILE A 63 16.26 -7.33 -0.44
N LEU A 64 16.07 -6.76 0.74
CA LEU A 64 15.28 -7.35 1.80
C LEU A 64 13.82 -7.57 1.38
N SER A 65 13.24 -6.63 0.61
CA SER A 65 11.90 -6.77 0.06
C SER A 65 11.83 -7.93 -0.96
N LYS A 66 12.81 -8.06 -1.83
CA LYS A 66 12.92 -9.22 -2.76
C LYS A 66 13.00 -10.54 -1.97
N LYS A 67 13.86 -10.60 -0.94
CA LYS A 67 14.05 -11.79 -0.11
C LYS A 67 12.74 -12.23 0.56
N ILE A 68 12.03 -11.31 1.23
CA ILE A 68 10.80 -11.66 1.96
C ILE A 68 9.64 -12.04 1.03
N THR A 69 9.61 -11.53 -0.20
CA THR A 69 8.54 -11.80 -1.17
C THR A 69 8.85 -12.90 -2.18
N SER A 70 10.05 -13.48 -2.16
CA SER A 70 10.57 -14.42 -3.19
C SER A 70 9.64 -15.60 -3.47
N LYS A 71 8.98 -16.13 -2.44
CA LYS A 71 8.08 -17.29 -2.54
C LYS A 71 6.66 -16.94 -3.04
N ILE A 72 6.38 -15.69 -3.42
CA ILE A 72 5.03 -15.24 -3.84
C ILE A 72 5.09 -14.75 -5.29
N LYS A 73 4.67 -15.61 -6.20
CA LYS A 73 4.74 -15.37 -7.67
C LYS A 73 4.05 -14.08 -8.12
N ASN A 74 2.95 -13.72 -7.45
CA ASN A 74 2.15 -12.55 -7.83
C ASN A 74 2.73 -11.20 -7.35
N ILE A 75 3.82 -11.19 -6.56
CA ILE A 75 4.47 -9.96 -6.10
C ILE A 75 5.65 -9.63 -6.99
N LYS A 76 5.67 -8.41 -7.51
CA LYS A 76 6.81 -7.85 -8.26
C LYS A 76 7.34 -6.61 -7.55
N ILE A 77 8.64 -6.60 -7.30
CA ILE A 77 9.29 -5.41 -6.72
C ILE A 77 9.37 -4.35 -7.82
N ASN A 78 8.95 -3.12 -7.47
CA ASN A 78 8.97 -1.99 -8.39
C ASN A 78 10.40 -1.46 -8.57
N ASP A 79 10.78 -1.26 -9.83
CA ASP A 79 12.06 -0.65 -10.20
C ASP A 79 11.92 0.84 -10.57
N PHE A 80 10.70 1.39 -10.58
CA PHE A 80 10.49 2.80 -10.85
C PHE A 80 10.80 3.66 -9.62
N ASP A 81 11.79 4.53 -9.73
CA ASP A 81 12.10 5.53 -8.71
C ASP A 81 11.21 6.77 -8.92
N LYS A 82 10.12 6.84 -8.17
CA LYS A 82 9.19 7.98 -8.22
C LYS A 82 9.04 8.59 -6.82
N LYS A 83 9.16 9.92 -6.75
CA LYS A 83 9.07 10.67 -5.51
C LYS A 83 7.67 10.62 -4.89
N TYR A 84 6.62 10.66 -5.73
CA TYR A 84 5.23 10.71 -5.28
C TYR A 84 4.40 9.55 -5.83
N SER A 85 3.43 9.09 -5.05
CA SER A 85 2.54 7.96 -5.40
C SER A 85 1.73 8.21 -6.69
N TYR A 86 1.29 9.44 -6.97
CA TYR A 86 0.58 9.75 -8.21
C TYR A 86 1.47 9.58 -9.45
N GLN A 87 2.76 9.89 -9.35
CA GLN A 87 3.72 9.69 -10.45
C GLN A 87 3.92 8.20 -10.75
N LEU A 88 4.04 7.39 -9.69
CA LEU A 88 4.11 5.93 -9.81
C LEU A 88 2.86 5.38 -10.51
N LEU A 89 1.67 5.78 -10.05
CA LEU A 89 0.40 5.36 -10.65
C LEU A 89 0.29 5.74 -12.12
N ASN A 90 0.67 6.96 -12.48
CA ASN A 90 0.66 7.41 -13.88
C ASN A 90 1.62 6.59 -14.76
N THR A 91 2.82 6.28 -14.24
CA THR A 91 3.78 5.41 -14.95
C THR A 91 3.20 4.00 -15.14
N LEU A 92 2.61 3.44 -14.08
CA LEU A 92 2.01 2.10 -14.16
C LEU A 92 0.80 2.06 -15.08
N LYS A 93 -0.03 3.11 -15.09
CA LYS A 93 -1.18 3.22 -16.01
C LYS A 93 -0.75 3.25 -17.48
N LYS A 94 0.34 3.95 -17.79
CA LYS A 94 0.92 3.95 -19.15
C LYS A 94 1.45 2.56 -19.53
N LYS A 95 2.14 1.87 -18.61
CA LYS A 95 2.72 0.55 -18.83
C LYS A 95 1.68 -0.56 -18.92
N TYR A 96 0.64 -0.51 -18.11
CA TYR A 96 -0.42 -1.52 -18.01
C TYR A 96 -1.75 -0.91 -18.43
N LYS A 97 -1.92 -0.68 -19.73
CA LYS A 97 -3.16 -0.16 -20.31
C LYS A 97 -4.34 -1.08 -19.98
N ASP A 98 -5.53 -0.52 -19.83
CA ASP A 98 -6.80 -1.23 -19.61
C ASP A 98 -6.87 -2.14 -18.36
N LYS A 99 -6.00 -1.94 -17.38
CA LYS A 99 -6.00 -2.66 -16.11
C LYS A 99 -6.71 -1.87 -15.02
N LYS A 100 -7.23 -2.57 -14.01
CA LYS A 100 -7.80 -1.97 -12.79
C LYS A 100 -6.71 -1.85 -11.73
N PHE A 101 -6.55 -0.65 -11.17
CA PHE A 101 -5.56 -0.39 -10.15
C PHE A 101 -6.18 -0.28 -8.76
N PHE A 102 -5.50 -0.86 -7.77
CA PHE A 102 -5.83 -0.81 -6.36
C PHE A 102 -4.62 -0.31 -5.58
N PHE A 103 -4.78 0.77 -4.83
CA PHE A 103 -3.67 1.37 -4.09
C PHE A 103 -3.82 1.10 -2.60
N LEU A 104 -2.91 0.34 -2.04
CA LEU A 104 -2.94 -0.10 -0.64
C LEU A 104 -2.17 0.85 0.27
N ILE A 105 -2.81 1.24 1.37
CA ILE A 105 -2.17 1.91 2.50
C ILE A 105 -2.58 1.26 3.83
N GLY A 106 -1.71 1.37 4.83
CA GLY A 106 -2.07 1.05 6.21
C GLY A 106 -2.92 2.17 6.83
N SER A 107 -3.78 1.82 7.76
CA SER A 107 -4.67 2.79 8.44
C SER A 107 -3.92 3.91 9.19
N ASP A 108 -2.70 3.65 9.64
CA ASP A 108 -1.81 4.64 10.26
C ASP A 108 -1.43 5.81 9.34
N ASN A 109 -1.50 5.62 8.03
CA ASN A 109 -1.20 6.66 7.03
C ASN A 109 -2.39 7.54 6.70
N VAL A 110 -3.62 7.16 7.05
CA VAL A 110 -4.84 7.89 6.65
C VAL A 110 -4.87 9.29 7.21
N LYS A 111 -4.35 9.50 8.42
CA LYS A 111 -4.25 10.82 9.05
C LYS A 111 -3.46 11.85 8.24
N PHE A 112 -2.50 11.39 7.43
CA PHE A 112 -1.66 12.23 6.58
C PHE A 112 -2.11 12.26 5.10
N LEU A 113 -3.12 11.48 4.73
CA LEU A 113 -3.51 11.28 3.34
C LEU A 113 -3.96 12.60 2.68
N HIS A 114 -4.57 13.52 3.45
CA HIS A 114 -4.97 14.84 2.96
C HIS A 114 -3.79 15.72 2.51
N LYS A 115 -2.56 15.42 2.99
CA LYS A 115 -1.31 16.12 2.62
C LYS A 115 -0.64 15.50 1.39
N TRP A 116 -1.18 14.40 0.84
CA TRP A 116 -0.56 13.75 -0.30
C TRP A 116 -0.73 14.59 -1.57
N LYS A 117 0.39 14.84 -2.24
CA LYS A 117 0.40 15.60 -3.50
C LYS A 117 -0.49 14.91 -4.53
N LYS A 118 -1.43 15.68 -5.13
CA LYS A 118 -2.38 15.20 -6.14
C LYS A 118 -3.18 13.96 -5.69
N LEU A 119 -3.68 13.93 -4.43
CA LEU A 119 -4.51 12.85 -3.92
C LEU A 119 -5.72 12.55 -4.82
N SER A 120 -6.38 13.58 -5.36
CA SER A 120 -7.49 13.42 -6.31
C SER A 120 -7.10 12.59 -7.54
N SER A 121 -5.89 12.78 -8.06
CA SER A 121 -5.38 11.97 -9.18
C SER A 121 -5.22 10.49 -8.78
N ILE A 122 -4.74 10.21 -7.56
CA ILE A 122 -4.63 8.85 -7.03
C ILE A 122 -6.01 8.20 -6.96
N LEU A 123 -7.00 8.90 -6.37
CA LEU A 123 -8.36 8.40 -6.21
C LEU A 123 -9.11 8.22 -7.54
N ASN A 124 -8.80 9.03 -8.55
CA ASN A 124 -9.38 8.89 -9.90
C ASN A 124 -8.74 7.76 -10.71
N THR A 125 -7.49 7.40 -10.40
CA THR A 125 -6.71 6.42 -11.15
C THR A 125 -6.80 5.02 -10.56
N SER A 126 -7.03 4.91 -9.25
CA SER A 126 -7.07 3.64 -8.53
C SER A 126 -8.15 3.64 -7.44
N THR A 127 -8.68 2.45 -7.13
CA THR A 127 -9.45 2.25 -5.90
C THR A 127 -8.49 2.26 -4.71
N LEU A 128 -8.69 3.18 -3.77
CA LEU A 128 -7.88 3.21 -2.55
C LEU A 128 -8.33 2.08 -1.60
N VAL A 129 -7.38 1.32 -1.08
CA VAL A 129 -7.64 0.24 -0.13
C VAL A 129 -6.90 0.54 1.16
N ILE A 130 -7.66 0.66 2.24
CA ILE A 130 -7.13 0.91 3.58
C ILE A 130 -7.25 -0.39 4.37
N ILE A 131 -6.11 -0.94 4.82
CA ILE A 131 -6.12 -2.10 5.72
C ILE A 131 -5.86 -1.63 7.14
N SER A 132 -6.70 -2.11 8.07
CA SER A 132 -6.57 -1.75 9.48
C SER A 132 -5.27 -2.30 10.07
N ARG A 133 -4.71 -1.53 10.99
CA ARG A 133 -3.78 -2.04 11.99
C ARG A 133 -4.48 -2.06 13.35
N PRO A 134 -4.10 -2.95 14.28
CA PRO A 134 -4.67 -2.97 15.62
C PRO A 134 -4.68 -1.55 16.23
N GLY A 135 -5.81 -1.13 16.79
CA GLY A 135 -5.96 0.18 17.44
C GLY A 135 -6.37 1.37 16.56
N TYR A 136 -6.31 1.28 15.22
CA TYR A 136 -6.53 2.45 14.33
C TYR A 136 -7.95 2.63 13.77
N LEU A 137 -8.89 1.73 14.06
CA LEU A 137 -10.21 1.76 13.43
C LEU A 137 -11.02 3.04 13.74
N LYS A 138 -11.05 3.45 15.01
CA LYS A 138 -11.80 4.63 15.45
C LYS A 138 -11.17 5.93 14.94
N GLU A 139 -9.87 5.94 14.73
CA GLU A 139 -9.12 7.13 14.34
C GLU A 139 -9.37 7.55 12.88
N ILE A 140 -9.70 6.60 11.99
CA ILE A 140 -9.96 6.92 10.57
C ILE A 140 -11.14 7.88 10.43
N LYS A 141 -12.23 7.69 11.19
CA LYS A 141 -13.43 8.54 11.13
C LYS A 141 -13.16 9.99 11.51
N LYS A 142 -12.14 10.24 12.34
CA LYS A 142 -11.74 11.58 12.78
C LYS A 142 -10.87 12.31 11.75
N THR A 143 -10.40 11.62 10.69
CA THR A 143 -9.47 12.21 9.72
C THR A 143 -10.14 13.15 8.72
N VAL A 144 -9.37 14.13 8.24
CA VAL A 144 -9.77 15.02 7.15
C VAL A 144 -10.12 14.22 5.89
N PHE A 145 -9.38 13.14 5.62
CA PHE A 145 -9.67 12.25 4.49
C PHE A 145 -11.08 11.66 4.60
N TYR A 146 -11.44 11.10 5.75
CA TYR A 146 -12.77 10.50 5.95
C TYR A 146 -13.87 11.52 5.78
N ARG A 147 -13.78 12.71 6.44
CA ARG A 147 -14.79 13.77 6.34
C ARG A 147 -15.07 14.17 4.89
N LYS A 148 -14.02 14.27 4.04
CA LYS A 148 -14.15 14.67 2.63
C LYS A 148 -14.57 13.52 1.69
N ASN A 149 -14.32 12.27 2.06
CA ASN A 149 -14.43 11.14 1.12
C ASN A 149 -15.33 9.99 1.63
N HIS A 150 -16.01 10.12 2.77
CA HIS A 150 -16.83 9.04 3.35
C HIS A 150 -17.94 8.56 2.40
N LYS A 151 -18.49 9.45 1.60
CA LYS A 151 -19.51 9.12 0.58
C LYS A 151 -19.04 8.17 -0.50
N TYR A 152 -17.74 8.04 -0.72
CA TYR A 152 -17.13 7.11 -1.67
C TYR A 152 -16.68 5.79 -1.04
N LEU A 153 -16.98 5.57 0.24
CA LEU A 153 -16.69 4.32 0.93
C LEU A 153 -17.59 3.19 0.42
N ILE A 154 -16.99 2.16 -0.12
CA ILE A 154 -17.67 0.92 -0.47
C ILE A 154 -17.64 -0.02 0.73
N LYS A 155 -18.79 -0.21 1.37
CA LYS A 155 -18.93 -1.05 2.58
C LYS A 155 -19.05 -2.53 2.23
N ASN A 156 -19.91 -2.85 1.26
CA ASN A 156 -20.17 -4.21 0.79
C ASN A 156 -19.62 -4.35 -0.61
N TYR A 157 -18.72 -5.28 -0.82
CA TYR A 157 -18.14 -5.53 -2.14
C TYR A 157 -17.80 -7.01 -2.32
N LYS A 158 -17.92 -7.46 -3.55
CA LYS A 158 -17.36 -8.74 -4.01
C LYS A 158 -16.02 -8.48 -4.70
N ALA A 159 -15.14 -9.47 -4.71
CA ALA A 159 -13.80 -9.30 -5.27
C ALA A 159 -13.80 -8.85 -6.74
N ASN A 160 -14.82 -9.26 -7.50
CA ASN A 160 -14.94 -8.97 -8.95
C ASN A 160 -15.71 -7.68 -9.26
N ASP A 161 -16.18 -6.93 -8.27
CA ASP A 161 -16.95 -5.71 -8.50
C ASP A 161 -16.18 -4.66 -9.29
N ILE A 162 -16.92 -3.87 -10.03
CA ILE A 162 -16.41 -2.66 -10.69
C ILE A 162 -16.62 -1.49 -9.74
N PHE A 163 -15.53 -0.86 -9.34
CA PHE A 163 -15.58 0.27 -8.44
C PHE A 163 -15.64 1.60 -9.20
N PRO A 164 -16.50 2.54 -8.78
CA PRO A 164 -16.55 3.87 -9.36
C PRO A 164 -15.27 4.67 -9.10
N LYS A 165 -15.09 5.79 -9.80
CA LYS A 165 -14.00 6.74 -9.50
C LYS A 165 -14.11 7.21 -8.05
N LYS A 166 -12.96 7.48 -7.45
CA LYS A 166 -12.81 7.90 -6.03
C LYS A 166 -13.24 6.86 -5.00
N ALA A 167 -13.71 5.66 -5.41
CA ALA A 167 -14.05 4.61 -4.48
C ALA A 167 -12.87 4.26 -3.57
N TRP A 168 -13.18 4.00 -2.32
CA TRP A 168 -12.24 3.43 -1.39
C TRP A 168 -12.88 2.34 -0.53
N ILE A 169 -12.07 1.40 -0.09
CA ILE A 169 -12.46 0.20 0.64
C ILE A 169 -11.69 0.17 1.96
N TYR A 170 -12.36 -0.25 3.00
CA TYR A 170 -11.75 -0.52 4.29
C TYR A 170 -11.79 -2.01 4.62
N ILE A 171 -10.62 -2.61 4.81
CA ILE A 171 -10.47 -4.02 5.16
C ILE A 171 -10.07 -4.11 6.63
N LYS A 172 -10.93 -4.70 7.46
CA LYS A 172 -10.59 -5.04 8.84
C LYS A 172 -9.64 -6.23 8.86
N ASP A 173 -8.57 -6.11 9.62
CA ASP A 173 -7.61 -7.19 9.87
C ASP A 173 -7.11 -7.11 11.30
N LYS A 174 -6.92 -8.26 11.94
CA LYS A 174 -6.33 -8.32 13.29
C LYS A 174 -4.85 -7.95 13.28
N GLY A 175 -4.21 -8.03 12.10
CA GLY A 175 -2.81 -7.72 11.89
C GLY A 175 -1.85 -8.71 12.57
N VAL A 176 -0.57 -8.44 12.37
CA VAL A 176 0.52 -9.13 13.07
C VAL A 176 1.19 -8.11 13.98
N LYS A 177 1.37 -8.47 15.26
CA LYS A 177 2.02 -7.59 16.26
C LYS A 177 3.52 -7.44 16.00
N ILE A 178 3.88 -6.83 14.86
CA ILE A 178 5.26 -6.56 14.48
C ILE A 178 5.35 -5.21 13.76
N SER A 179 6.38 -4.42 14.06
CA SER A 179 6.63 -3.15 13.40
C SER A 179 8.10 -3.00 13.03
N SER A 180 8.38 -2.20 11.99
CA SER A 180 9.76 -1.86 11.61
C SER A 180 10.51 -1.17 12.75
N SER A 181 9.82 -0.36 13.57
CA SER A 181 10.42 0.30 14.73
C SER A 181 10.89 -0.71 15.79
N ASN A 182 10.04 -1.69 16.12
CA ASN A 182 10.42 -2.73 17.10
C ASN A 182 11.60 -3.56 16.60
N ILE A 183 11.65 -3.87 15.30
CA ILE A 183 12.79 -4.60 14.71
C ILE A 183 14.07 -3.75 14.83
N LYS A 184 14.01 -2.47 14.47
CA LYS A 184 15.16 -1.57 14.56
C LYS A 184 15.69 -1.43 15.99
N ASN A 185 14.79 -1.24 16.94
CA ASN A 185 15.18 -1.12 18.35
C ASN A 185 15.92 -2.37 18.85
N ARG A 186 15.49 -3.56 18.43
CA ARG A 186 16.22 -4.81 18.73
C ARG A 186 17.60 -4.84 18.07
N LEU A 187 17.70 -4.43 16.80
CA LEU A 187 18.97 -4.40 16.07
C LEU A 187 19.94 -3.34 16.60
N TYR A 188 19.44 -2.22 17.13
CA TYR A 188 20.29 -1.22 17.80
C TYR A 188 20.87 -1.80 19.08
N LYS A 189 20.07 -2.45 19.94
CA LYS A 189 20.56 -3.09 21.16
C LYS A 189 21.67 -4.10 20.89
N LEU A 190 21.50 -4.96 19.88
CA LEU A 190 22.51 -5.96 19.49
C LEU A 190 23.80 -5.38 18.88
N LYS A 191 23.89 -4.08 18.64
CA LYS A 191 25.09 -3.40 18.16
C LYS A 191 25.84 -2.64 19.26
N THR A 192 25.20 -2.47 20.39
CA THR A 192 25.76 -1.74 21.56
C THR A 192 26.21 -2.69 22.68
N ASP A 193 25.86 -3.96 22.59
CA ASP A 193 26.40 -5.10 23.34
C ASP A 193 27.55 -5.76 22.53
#